data_75a51932c3ed0affc806d5cf55f889d1
#
_entry.id   75a51932c3ed0affc806d5cf55f889d1
#
_cell.length_a   1.000
_cell.length_b   1.000
_cell.length_c   1.000
_cell.angle_alpha   90.00
_cell.angle_beta   90.00
_cell.angle_gamma   90.00
#
_symmetry.space_group_name_H-M   'P 1'
#
loop_
_entity.id
_entity.type
_entity.pdbx_description
1 polymer ?
#
loop_
_entity_poly.entity_id
_entity_poly.type
_entity_poly.pdbx_seq_one_letter_code
_entity_poly.pdbx_strand_id
1 'polypeptide(L)'
;MATTSAYYANNSSVINELVFNTTTTWACPFDCRAIVTVIGGGGGGAARNDQGHIGFAMSAAGGGAGGVAKSILTLASGTSYVATCGAAGTSGTTSGDGAVTGGNGGNSTFGVSG
;
A
#
# COMPACT_ATOMS: atom_id res chain seq x y z
N MET A 1 4.27 4.13 2.92
CA MET A 1 2.95 4.58 2.40
C MET A 1 2.54 3.67 1.27
N ALA A 2 1.29 3.26 1.25
CA ALA A 2 0.75 2.45 0.17
C ALA A 2 0.32 3.35 -1.01
N THR A 3 0.51 2.86 -2.22
CA THR A 3 0.17 3.57 -3.45
C THR A 3 -0.47 2.63 -4.44
N THR A 4 -1.48 3.10 -5.15
CA THR A 4 -2.01 2.45 -6.36
C THR A 4 -1.81 3.42 -7.52
N SER A 5 -1.17 2.95 -8.58
CA SER A 5 -1.00 3.73 -9.81
C SER A 5 -1.57 2.98 -11.00
N ALA A 6 -2.12 3.72 -11.94
CA ALA A 6 -2.64 3.18 -13.19
C ALA A 6 -2.16 4.03 -14.36
N TYR A 7 -1.70 3.35 -15.40
CA TYR A 7 -1.36 3.96 -16.68
C TYR A 7 -2.39 3.53 -17.70
N TYR A 8 -2.96 4.46 -18.43
CA TYR A 8 -3.92 4.16 -19.48
C TYR A 8 -3.63 4.95 -20.75
N ALA A 9 -3.98 4.37 -21.88
CA ALA A 9 -3.84 5.00 -23.17
C ALA A 9 -5.17 4.96 -23.92
N ASN A 10 -5.49 6.05 -24.59
CA ASN A 10 -6.57 6.09 -25.58
C ASN A 10 -6.00 5.85 -26.99
N ASN A 11 -6.87 5.90 -28.01
CA ASN A 11 -6.47 5.67 -29.41
C ASN A 11 -5.58 6.75 -30.01
N SER A 12 -5.24 7.79 -29.28
CA SER A 12 -4.44 8.93 -29.74
C SER A 12 -2.97 8.88 -29.33
N SER A 13 -2.47 7.75 -28.90
CA SER A 13 -1.06 7.56 -28.48
C SER A 13 -0.62 8.38 -27.26
N VAL A 14 -1.56 8.96 -26.54
CA VAL A 14 -1.28 9.67 -25.28
C VAL A 14 -1.39 8.70 -24.12
N ILE A 15 -0.31 8.60 -23.35
CA ILE A 15 -0.29 7.82 -22.11
C ILE A 15 -0.55 8.77 -20.96
N ASN A 16 -1.60 8.49 -20.20
CA ASN A 16 -1.91 9.23 -18.97
C ASN A 16 -1.55 8.37 -17.76
N GLU A 17 -1.06 9.01 -16.72
CA GLU A 17 -0.77 8.38 -15.44
C GLU A 17 -1.67 8.95 -14.37
N LEU A 18 -2.28 8.07 -13.59
CA LEU A 18 -3.02 8.40 -12.38
C LEU A 18 -2.36 7.73 -11.18
N VAL A 19 -2.14 8.49 -10.12
CA VAL A 19 -1.57 8.00 -8.88
C VAL A 19 -2.57 8.22 -7.75
N PHE A 20 -2.92 7.15 -7.04
CA PHE A 20 -3.83 7.20 -5.91
C PHE A 20 -3.05 6.90 -4.62
N ASN A 21 -2.93 7.89 -3.75
CA ASN A 21 -2.29 7.77 -2.43
C ASN A 21 -3.32 7.63 -1.30
N THR A 22 -4.59 7.77 -1.63
CA THR A 22 -5.73 7.57 -0.74
C THR A 22 -6.77 6.75 -1.46
N THR A 23 -7.60 6.04 -0.71
CA THR A 23 -8.70 5.28 -1.29
C THR A 23 -9.62 6.21 -2.07
N THR A 24 -9.76 5.94 -3.36
CA THR A 24 -10.46 6.82 -4.30
C THR A 24 -11.29 5.99 -5.28
N THR A 25 -12.50 6.45 -5.56
CA THR A 25 -13.32 5.93 -6.66
C THR A 25 -13.07 6.77 -7.91
N TRP A 26 -12.72 6.12 -8.99
CA TRP A 26 -12.42 6.75 -10.26
C TRP A 26 -13.32 6.18 -11.37
N ALA A 27 -13.97 7.06 -12.13
CA ALA A 27 -14.76 6.65 -13.28
C ALA A 27 -13.90 6.64 -14.55
N CYS A 28 -13.89 5.51 -15.23
CA CYS A 28 -13.11 5.36 -16.46
C CYS A 28 -13.79 6.16 -17.60
N PRO A 29 -13.09 7.14 -18.22
CA PRO A 29 -13.73 8.04 -19.20
C PRO A 29 -13.92 7.42 -20.59
N PHE A 30 -13.17 6.37 -20.93
CA PHE A 30 -13.25 5.68 -22.23
C PHE A 30 -12.74 4.27 -22.11
N ASP A 31 -13.12 3.40 -23.04
CA ASP A 31 -12.58 2.04 -23.10
C ASP A 31 -11.08 2.08 -23.34
N CYS A 32 -10.30 1.43 -22.49
CA CYS A 32 -8.86 1.45 -22.57
C CYS A 32 -8.22 0.22 -21.93
N ARG A 33 -6.94 0.06 -22.19
CA ARG A 33 -6.08 -0.88 -21.45
C ARG A 33 -5.20 -0.08 -20.50
N ALA A 34 -5.10 -0.54 -19.28
CA ALA A 34 -4.29 0.09 -18.25
C ALA A 34 -3.29 -0.89 -17.66
N ILE A 35 -2.08 -0.40 -17.41
CA ILE A 35 -1.13 -1.09 -16.54
C ILE A 35 -1.39 -0.59 -15.13
N VAL A 36 -1.85 -1.47 -14.26
CA VAL A 36 -2.16 -1.14 -12.86
C VAL A 36 -1.09 -1.72 -11.97
N THR A 37 -0.46 -0.87 -11.19
CA THR A 37 0.50 -1.27 -10.16
C THR A 37 -0.08 -0.95 -8.79
N VAL A 38 -0.18 -1.96 -7.95
CA VAL A 38 -0.73 -1.85 -6.60
C VAL A 38 0.39 -2.15 -5.60
N ILE A 39 0.59 -1.25 -4.65
CA ILE A 39 1.62 -1.37 -3.63
C ILE A 39 0.93 -1.39 -2.27
N GLY A 40 1.09 -2.48 -1.53
CA GLY A 40 0.53 -2.64 -0.19
C GLY A 40 1.25 -1.78 0.85
N GLY A 41 0.63 -1.60 1.99
CA GLY A 41 1.25 -0.92 3.12
C GLY A 41 2.42 -1.71 3.69
N GLY A 42 3.47 -1.03 4.07
CA GLY A 42 4.60 -1.64 4.78
C GLY A 42 4.21 -2.02 6.21
N GLY A 43 4.85 -3.03 6.76
CA GLY A 43 4.69 -3.42 8.16
C GLY A 43 5.32 -2.40 9.12
N GLY A 44 4.82 -2.35 10.33
CA GLY A 44 5.41 -1.56 11.41
C GLY A 44 6.66 -2.22 11.98
N GLY A 45 7.58 -1.42 12.46
CA GLY A 45 8.76 -1.91 13.17
C GLY A 45 8.40 -2.44 14.55
N ALA A 46 9.17 -3.40 15.05
CA ALA A 46 9.08 -3.87 16.41
C ALA A 46 9.71 -2.86 17.38
N ALA A 47 9.26 -2.88 18.62
CA ALA A 47 9.91 -2.16 19.71
C ALA A 47 10.39 -3.14 20.78
N ARG A 48 11.49 -2.78 21.42
CA ARG A 48 11.99 -3.51 22.58
C ARG A 48 12.45 -2.51 23.63
N ASN A 49 12.11 -2.76 24.84
CA ASN A 49 12.58 -2.02 26.00
C ASN A 49 13.15 -3.00 27.03
N ASP A 50 14.30 -2.65 27.57
CA ASP A 50 14.98 -3.43 28.62
C ASP A 50 15.34 -2.45 29.74
N GLN A 51 14.37 -2.13 30.56
CA GLN A 51 14.55 -1.18 31.66
C GLN A 51 15.41 -1.77 32.79
N GLY A 52 16.52 -1.11 33.05
CA GLY A 52 17.35 -1.40 34.20
C GLY A 52 18.45 -2.44 34.00
N HIS A 53 18.64 -2.97 32.82
CA HIS A 53 19.74 -3.89 32.52
C HIS A 53 20.88 -3.14 31.84
N ILE A 54 21.99 -2.94 32.59
CA ILE A 54 23.19 -2.29 32.07
C ILE A 54 24.01 -3.33 31.32
N GLY A 55 24.42 -3.02 30.09
CA GLY A 55 25.37 -3.83 29.33
C GLY A 55 24.77 -4.83 28.35
N PHE A 56 23.45 -4.87 28.21
CA PHE A 56 22.79 -5.70 27.20
C PHE A 56 22.54 -4.92 25.90
N ALA A 57 22.83 -5.54 24.76
CA ALA A 57 22.51 -4.98 23.47
C ALA A 57 21.00 -5.11 23.22
N MET A 58 20.32 -3.97 22.96
CA MET A 58 18.92 -3.98 22.55
C MET A 58 18.83 -3.86 21.03
N SER A 59 18.04 -4.71 20.42
CA SER A 59 17.75 -4.61 19.00
C SER A 59 16.26 -4.76 18.76
N ALA A 60 15.78 -3.99 17.81
CA ALA A 60 14.41 -4.09 17.31
C ALA A 60 14.47 -4.24 15.80
N ALA A 61 13.56 -5.04 15.25
CA ALA A 61 13.49 -5.25 13.82
C ALA A 61 12.71 -4.12 13.13
N GLY A 62 13.19 -3.71 11.98
CA GLY A 62 12.42 -2.82 11.10
C GLY A 62 11.21 -3.52 10.51
N GLY A 63 10.22 -2.75 10.10
CA GLY A 63 9.06 -3.27 9.38
C GLY A 63 9.43 -3.74 7.97
N GLY A 64 8.73 -4.74 7.49
CA GLY A 64 8.86 -5.21 6.11
C GLY A 64 8.24 -4.25 5.10
N ALA A 65 8.74 -4.30 3.86
CA ALA A 65 8.13 -3.56 2.76
C ALA A 65 6.76 -4.15 2.40
N GLY A 66 5.88 -3.31 1.88
CA GLY A 66 4.63 -3.77 1.28
C GLY A 66 4.87 -4.55 -0.01
N GLY A 67 3.99 -5.51 -0.28
CA GLY A 67 4.01 -6.26 -1.53
C GLY A 67 3.63 -5.38 -2.73
N VAL A 68 4.13 -5.74 -3.90
CA VAL A 68 3.80 -5.07 -5.17
C VAL A 68 3.16 -6.07 -6.11
N ALA A 69 2.03 -5.68 -6.71
CA ALA A 69 1.37 -6.43 -7.78
C ALA A 69 1.20 -5.53 -9.00
N LYS A 70 1.43 -6.06 -10.18
CA LYS A 70 1.28 -5.36 -11.45
C LYS A 70 0.50 -6.21 -12.44
N SER A 71 -0.46 -5.61 -13.10
CA SER A 71 -1.29 -6.30 -14.10
C SER A 71 -1.72 -5.37 -15.19
N ILE A 72 -2.01 -5.93 -16.36
CA ILE A 72 -2.65 -5.21 -17.46
C ILE A 72 -4.13 -5.54 -17.43
N LEU A 73 -4.97 -4.53 -17.30
CA LEU A 73 -6.41 -4.66 -17.24
C LEU A 73 -7.08 -3.96 -18.41
N THR A 74 -8.19 -4.51 -18.88
CA THR A 74 -9.11 -3.83 -19.80
C THR A 74 -10.15 -3.11 -18.98
N LEU A 75 -10.23 -1.80 -19.16
CA LEU A 75 -11.15 -0.93 -18.42
C LEU A 75 -12.26 -0.44 -19.35
N ALA A 76 -13.48 -0.42 -18.85
CA ALA A 76 -14.66 -0.04 -19.62
C ALA A 76 -15.09 1.40 -19.30
N SER A 77 -15.43 2.14 -20.32
CA SER A 77 -16.00 3.50 -20.21
C SER A 77 -17.25 3.51 -19.32
N GLY A 78 -17.35 4.52 -18.47
CA GLY A 78 -18.48 4.69 -17.56
C GLY A 78 -18.48 3.76 -16.35
N THR A 79 -17.56 2.82 -16.27
CA THR A 79 -17.40 1.95 -15.11
C THR A 79 -16.56 2.64 -14.05
N SER A 80 -17.04 2.61 -12.81
CA SER A 80 -16.29 3.12 -11.67
C SER A 80 -15.39 2.04 -11.08
N TYR A 81 -14.16 2.39 -10.83
CA TYR A 81 -13.15 1.53 -10.20
C TYR A 81 -12.73 2.13 -8.87
N VAL A 82 -12.52 1.29 -7.89
CA VAL A 82 -12.00 1.71 -6.58
C VAL A 82 -10.53 1.34 -6.51
N ALA A 83 -9.71 2.33 -6.27
CA ALA A 83 -8.33 2.17 -5.85
C ALA A 83 -8.29 2.25 -4.32
N THR A 84 -8.04 1.14 -3.66
CA THR A 84 -7.90 1.10 -2.21
C THR A 84 -6.43 1.18 -1.85
N CYS A 85 -6.08 2.10 -0.96
CA CYS A 85 -4.72 2.23 -0.44
C CYS A 85 -4.66 1.67 0.97
N GLY A 86 -3.90 0.59 1.14
CA GLY A 86 -3.71 -0.03 2.44
C GLY A 86 -2.92 0.86 3.39
N ALA A 87 -3.30 0.88 4.64
CA ALA A 87 -2.58 1.63 5.66
C ALA A 87 -1.22 1.00 5.96
N ALA A 88 -0.28 1.81 6.42
CA ALA A 88 0.96 1.29 7.00
C ALA A 88 0.66 0.54 8.30
N GLY A 89 1.45 -0.48 8.59
CA GLY A 89 1.39 -1.18 9.86
C GLY A 89 1.78 -0.27 11.02
N THR A 90 1.17 -0.48 12.15
CA THR A 90 1.50 0.28 13.38
C THR A 90 2.84 -0.15 13.93
N SER A 91 3.61 0.80 14.43
CA SER A 91 4.85 0.47 15.14
C SER A 91 4.53 -0.19 16.48
N GLY A 92 5.34 -1.16 16.87
CA GLY A 92 5.29 -1.68 18.24
C GLY A 92 5.68 -0.59 19.23
N THR A 93 5.02 -0.57 20.37
CA THR A 93 5.35 0.35 21.48
C THR A 93 5.46 -0.45 22.77
N THR A 94 6.48 -0.14 23.58
CA THR A 94 6.62 -0.77 24.89
C THR A 94 6.64 0.30 25.98
N SER A 95 6.00 0.01 27.10
CA SER A 95 6.05 0.84 28.30
C SER A 95 6.75 0.14 29.47
N GLY A 96 7.24 -1.07 29.28
CA GLY A 96 7.96 -1.88 30.28
C GLY A 96 8.94 -2.82 29.59
N ASP A 97 9.53 -3.71 30.36
CA ASP A 97 10.47 -4.71 29.82
C ASP A 97 9.77 -5.62 28.81
N GLY A 98 10.44 -5.90 27.72
CA GLY A 98 9.96 -6.86 26.73
C GLY A 98 10.06 -6.36 25.31
N ALA A 99 9.52 -7.17 24.40
CA ALA A 99 9.47 -6.89 22.99
C ALA A 99 8.01 -6.88 22.49
N VAL A 100 7.69 -5.93 21.65
CA VAL A 100 6.37 -5.84 21.01
C VAL A 100 6.56 -5.80 19.50
N THR A 101 5.89 -6.69 18.79
CA THR A 101 5.95 -6.71 17.32
C THR A 101 5.14 -5.56 16.73
N GLY A 102 5.58 -5.06 15.60
CA GLY A 102 4.79 -4.12 14.81
C GLY A 102 3.60 -4.81 14.12
N GLY A 103 2.61 -4.02 13.76
CA GLY A 103 1.44 -4.50 13.02
C GLY A 103 1.73 -4.72 11.53
N ASN A 104 0.91 -5.52 10.89
CA ASN A 104 0.98 -5.71 9.45
C ASN A 104 0.47 -4.47 8.70
N GLY A 105 1.02 -4.21 7.54
CA GLY A 105 0.46 -3.25 6.60
C GLY A 105 -0.83 -3.76 5.98
N GLY A 106 -1.69 -2.84 5.60
CA GLY A 106 -2.96 -3.15 4.94
C GLY A 106 -2.79 -3.47 3.46
N ASN A 107 -3.78 -4.16 2.91
CA ASN A 107 -3.82 -4.50 1.49
C ASN A 107 -4.25 -3.30 0.66
N SER A 108 -3.57 -3.08 -0.46
CA SER A 108 -4.04 -2.19 -1.51
C SER A 108 -4.69 -3.02 -2.63
N THR A 109 -5.73 -2.49 -3.22
CA THR A 109 -6.46 -3.19 -4.29
C THR A 109 -6.92 -2.21 -5.37
N PHE A 110 -7.18 -2.73 -6.55
CA PHE A 110 -7.85 -2.01 -7.64
C PHE A 110 -8.89 -2.92 -8.27
N GLY A 111 -10.12 -2.44 -8.40
CA GLY A 111 -11.19 -3.25 -8.97
C GLY A 111 -12.49 -2.46 -9.17
N VAL A 112 -13.48 -3.11 -9.79
CA VAL A 112 -14.79 -2.50 -10.04
C VAL A 112 -15.46 -2.16 -8.72
N SER A 113 -16.04 -0.95 -8.67
CA SER A 113 -16.83 -0.48 -7.53
C SER A 113 -18.20 -1.19 -7.52
N GLY A 114 -18.54 -1.75 -6.41
CA GLY A 114 -19.87 -2.33 -6.24
C GLY A 114 -19.94 -3.56 -5.41
#